data_88427c5eb7b69e81e3730779f7cdd52d
#
_entry.id   88427c5eb7b69e81e3730779f7cdd52d
#
_cell.length_a   1.000
_cell.length_b   1.000
_cell.length_c   1.000
_cell.angle_alpha   90.00
_cell.angle_beta   90.00
_cell.angle_gamma   90.00
#
_symmetry.space_group_name_H-M   'P 1'
#
loop_
_entity.id
_entity.type
_entity.pdbx_description
1 polymer ?
#
loop_
_entity_poly.entity_id
_entity_poly.type
_entity_poly.pdbx_seq_one_letter_code
_entity_poly.pdbx_strand_id
1 'polypeptide(L)'
;MKQNRKRKETAGMNFLRYLGPGLLVTVGFIDPGNWASNIAAGSGYGYELLWMVTLSTIMLIFLQHNAAHLGIVTGKCLSEAASLYLTAWLKNTILATAMMAAVATAMAEILGGAIALQMLFGIPIKLGSMMILVLVLICEFTSAYKRIEKLIIVFVSLIGFSFLFEVWIADIDWAQAAVGWVKPSFPEHSMPVILSVLGAVVMPHNLFLHSEIIQSRQWNLEDDEVIARQLKYEFKDTLFSMIIGWAINSAMTVSYTHLRAHETEADL
;
A
#
# COMPACT_ATOMS: atom_id res chain seq x y z
N MET A 1 -11.63 -45.54 19.64
CA MET A 1 -11.46 -45.18 18.22
C MET A 1 -12.37 -43.98 17.91
N LYS A 2 -11.86 -42.77 17.95
CA LYS A 2 -12.59 -41.55 17.49
C LYS A 2 -12.18 -41.32 16.05
N GLN A 3 -13.06 -41.59 15.09
CA GLN A 3 -12.91 -41.26 13.68
C GLN A 3 -12.85 -39.74 13.57
N ASN A 4 -11.66 -39.24 13.20
CA ASN A 4 -11.44 -37.86 12.78
C ASN A 4 -12.18 -37.65 11.44
N ARG A 5 -13.40 -37.14 11.46
CA ARG A 5 -14.10 -36.61 10.29
C ARG A 5 -13.28 -35.43 9.77
N LYS A 6 -12.34 -35.67 8.85
CA LYS A 6 -11.77 -34.60 8.01
C LYS A 6 -12.94 -33.98 7.23
N ARG A 7 -13.43 -32.85 7.70
CA ARG A 7 -14.32 -31.98 6.97
C ARG A 7 -13.60 -31.64 5.66
N LYS A 8 -14.15 -32.04 4.51
CA LYS A 8 -13.71 -31.56 3.19
C LYS A 8 -14.01 -30.05 3.19
N GLU A 9 -13.02 -29.25 3.56
CA GLU A 9 -13.09 -27.81 3.43
C GLU A 9 -13.13 -27.50 1.93
N THR A 10 -14.14 -26.80 1.49
CA THR A 10 -14.29 -26.36 0.10
C THR A 10 -13.12 -25.44 -0.25
N ALA A 11 -12.51 -25.58 -1.43
CA ALA A 11 -11.31 -24.83 -1.85
C ALA A 11 -11.46 -23.31 -1.69
N GLY A 12 -12.68 -22.77 -1.81
CA GLY A 12 -13.00 -21.36 -1.58
C GLY A 12 -12.93 -20.94 -0.10
N MET A 13 -13.33 -21.80 0.86
CA MET A 13 -13.21 -21.48 2.30
C MET A 13 -11.77 -21.52 2.77
N ASN A 14 -10.93 -22.35 2.16
CA ASN A 14 -9.49 -22.36 2.44
C ASN A 14 -8.81 -21.09 1.95
N PHE A 15 -9.19 -20.56 0.79
CA PHE A 15 -8.65 -19.30 0.26
C PHE A 15 -9.00 -18.12 1.18
N LEU A 16 -10.25 -17.99 1.62
CA LEU A 16 -10.68 -16.92 2.53
C LEU A 16 -9.94 -16.91 3.89
N ARG A 17 -9.45 -18.07 4.34
CA ARG A 17 -8.66 -18.18 5.57
C ARG A 17 -7.24 -17.63 5.43
N TYR A 18 -6.73 -17.60 4.19
CA TYR A 18 -5.41 -17.05 3.86
C TYR A 18 -5.47 -15.61 3.35
N LEU A 19 -6.66 -15.11 2.97
CA LEU A 19 -6.88 -13.69 2.68
C LEU A 19 -6.64 -12.85 3.94
N GLY A 20 -5.87 -11.82 3.80
CA GLY A 20 -5.71 -10.82 4.86
C GLY A 20 -4.37 -10.10 4.92
N PRO A 21 -3.19 -10.76 4.87
CA PRO A 21 -1.93 -10.02 4.93
C PRO A 21 -1.71 -9.09 3.74
N GLY A 22 -1.96 -9.58 2.53
CA GLY A 22 -1.88 -8.78 1.32
C GLY A 22 -2.91 -7.65 1.32
N LEU A 23 -4.15 -7.93 1.71
CA LEU A 23 -5.22 -6.93 1.78
C LEU A 23 -4.92 -5.85 2.85
N LEU A 24 -4.36 -6.23 4.00
CA LEU A 24 -3.98 -5.29 5.07
C LEU A 24 -2.89 -4.33 4.60
N VAL A 25 -1.94 -4.82 3.81
CA VAL A 25 -0.88 -3.98 3.23
C VAL A 25 -1.42 -3.10 2.11
N THR A 26 -2.44 -3.56 1.35
CA THR A 26 -3.10 -2.74 0.32
C THR A 26 -3.80 -1.51 0.90
N VAL A 27 -4.29 -1.59 2.14
CA VAL A 27 -4.81 -0.41 2.87
C VAL A 27 -3.73 0.68 3.00
N GLY A 28 -2.46 0.30 3.16
CA GLY A 28 -1.33 1.23 3.19
C GLY A 28 -1.07 1.99 1.88
N PHE A 29 -1.71 1.61 0.75
CA PHE A 29 -1.62 2.35 -0.52
C PHE A 29 -2.64 3.48 -0.65
N ILE A 30 -3.54 3.64 0.31
CA ILE A 30 -4.53 4.71 0.34
C ILE A 30 -4.13 5.73 1.41
N ASP A 31 -2.85 6.03 1.46
CA ASP A 31 -2.26 7.00 2.38
C ASP A 31 -2.13 8.39 1.72
N PRO A 32 -1.99 9.46 2.50
CA PRO A 32 -1.81 10.82 1.99
C PRO A 32 -0.57 10.98 1.09
N GLY A 33 0.48 10.19 1.30
CA GLY A 33 1.70 10.20 0.49
C GLY A 33 1.44 9.70 -0.93
N ASN A 34 0.70 8.60 -1.06
CA ASN A 34 0.25 8.08 -2.34
C ASN A 34 -0.68 9.06 -3.06
N TRP A 35 -1.61 9.69 -2.33
CA TRP A 35 -2.49 10.68 -2.91
C TRP A 35 -1.71 11.84 -3.50
N ALA A 36 -0.83 12.45 -2.72
CA ALA A 36 -0.03 13.58 -3.18
C ALA A 36 0.81 13.24 -4.40
N SER A 37 1.43 12.05 -4.43
CA SER A 37 2.24 11.57 -5.54
C SER A 37 1.43 11.31 -6.81
N ASN A 38 0.28 10.65 -6.69
CA ASN A 38 -0.60 10.35 -7.81
C ASN A 38 -1.31 11.60 -8.35
N ILE A 39 -1.72 12.52 -7.48
CA ILE A 39 -2.25 13.84 -7.86
C ILE A 39 -1.19 14.62 -8.64
N ALA A 40 0.05 14.70 -8.13
CA ALA A 40 1.12 15.39 -8.81
C ALA A 40 1.46 14.74 -10.16
N ALA A 41 1.40 13.42 -10.27
CA ALA A 41 1.60 12.70 -11.53
C ALA A 41 0.49 13.02 -12.54
N GLY A 42 -0.78 12.89 -12.16
CA GLY A 42 -1.93 13.14 -13.03
C GLY A 42 -2.04 14.59 -13.44
N SER A 43 -2.02 15.53 -12.49
CA SER A 43 -2.16 16.96 -12.76
C SER A 43 -0.95 17.57 -13.49
N GLY A 44 0.28 17.11 -13.19
CA GLY A 44 1.51 17.62 -13.81
C GLY A 44 1.81 17.04 -15.19
N TYR A 45 1.53 15.76 -15.39
CA TYR A 45 2.01 14.99 -16.54
C TYR A 45 0.93 14.19 -17.28
N GLY A 46 -0.33 14.32 -16.89
CA GLY A 46 -1.42 13.59 -17.53
C GLY A 46 -1.24 12.08 -17.42
N TYR A 47 -1.40 11.37 -18.53
CA TYR A 47 -1.24 9.91 -18.60
C TYR A 47 0.21 9.43 -18.66
N GLU A 48 1.18 10.35 -18.85
CA GLU A 48 2.56 9.97 -19.16
C GLU A 48 3.29 9.22 -18.06
N LEU A 49 2.87 9.36 -16.80
CA LEU A 49 3.50 8.70 -15.65
C LEU A 49 2.73 7.47 -15.13
N LEU A 50 1.64 7.05 -15.80
CA LEU A 50 0.87 5.85 -15.39
C LEU A 50 1.71 4.56 -15.39
N TRP A 51 2.75 4.47 -16.24
CA TRP A 51 3.65 3.34 -16.24
C TRP A 51 4.39 3.15 -14.90
N MET A 52 4.60 4.24 -14.15
CA MET A 52 5.21 4.16 -12.81
C MET A 52 4.30 3.45 -11.81
N VAL A 53 2.97 3.69 -11.88
CA VAL A 53 2.01 2.97 -11.05
C VAL A 53 2.07 1.47 -11.35
N THR A 54 2.17 1.11 -12.63
CA THR A 54 2.30 -0.29 -13.05
C THR A 54 3.63 -0.89 -12.61
N LEU A 55 4.74 -0.21 -12.87
CA LEU A 55 6.07 -0.70 -12.52
C LEU A 55 6.24 -0.86 -11.00
N SER A 56 5.84 0.15 -10.23
CA SER A 56 5.94 0.10 -8.76
C SER A 56 5.09 -1.03 -8.16
N THR A 57 3.89 -1.27 -8.72
CA THR A 57 3.05 -2.39 -8.31
C THR A 57 3.70 -3.75 -8.63
N ILE A 58 4.25 -3.92 -9.83
CA ILE A 58 4.98 -5.13 -10.21
C ILE A 58 6.17 -5.36 -9.26
N MET A 59 6.98 -4.32 -9.02
CA MET A 59 8.10 -4.41 -8.07
C MET A 59 7.64 -4.86 -6.69
N LEU A 60 6.55 -4.29 -6.21
CA LEU A 60 6.03 -4.61 -4.88
C LEU A 60 5.50 -6.04 -4.79
N ILE A 61 4.82 -6.56 -5.83
CA ILE A 61 4.39 -7.97 -5.88
C ILE A 61 5.59 -8.89 -5.66
N PHE A 62 6.69 -8.65 -6.36
CA PHE A 62 7.91 -9.46 -6.21
C PHE A 62 8.53 -9.32 -4.82
N LEU A 63 8.62 -8.11 -4.30
CA LEU A 63 9.23 -7.85 -2.99
C LEU A 63 8.40 -8.45 -1.85
N GLN A 64 7.09 -8.29 -1.88
CA GLN A 64 6.20 -8.86 -0.87
C GLN A 64 6.18 -10.38 -0.91
N HIS A 65 6.10 -10.96 -2.11
CA HIS A 65 6.17 -12.41 -2.26
C HIS A 65 7.48 -12.97 -1.71
N ASN A 66 8.62 -12.34 -2.00
CA ASN A 66 9.91 -12.78 -1.46
C ASN A 66 9.99 -12.63 0.07
N ALA A 67 9.45 -11.54 0.62
CA ALA A 67 9.37 -11.33 2.07
C ALA A 67 8.48 -12.38 2.75
N ALA A 68 7.35 -12.70 2.15
CA ALA A 68 6.45 -13.75 2.63
C ALA A 68 7.05 -15.15 2.47
N HIS A 69 7.73 -15.42 1.35
CA HIS A 69 8.44 -16.68 1.11
C HIS A 69 9.47 -16.92 2.21
N LEU A 70 10.27 -15.91 2.56
CA LEU A 70 11.20 -16.00 3.68
C LEU A 70 10.47 -16.42 4.98
N GLY A 71 9.37 -15.76 5.32
CA GLY A 71 8.59 -16.04 6.53
C GLY A 71 7.99 -17.44 6.55
N ILE A 72 7.40 -17.88 5.44
CA ILE A 72 6.73 -19.18 5.32
C ILE A 72 7.75 -20.34 5.38
N VAL A 73 8.92 -20.19 4.72
CA VAL A 73 9.92 -21.27 4.64
C VAL A 73 10.82 -21.33 5.87
N THR A 74 11.17 -20.18 6.45
CA THR A 74 12.17 -20.13 7.54
C THR A 74 11.56 -19.83 8.91
N GLY A 75 10.30 -19.41 8.97
CA GLY A 75 9.66 -18.93 10.20
C GLY A 75 10.23 -17.61 10.72
N LYS A 76 11.03 -16.87 9.93
CA LYS A 76 11.70 -15.63 10.32
C LYS A 76 11.15 -14.44 9.55
N CYS A 77 11.03 -13.30 10.22
CA CYS A 77 10.75 -12.04 9.54
C CYS A 77 12.02 -11.41 8.94
N LEU A 78 11.86 -10.38 8.11
CA LEU A 78 12.99 -9.69 7.45
C LEU A 78 13.99 -9.10 8.45
N SER A 79 13.53 -8.55 9.58
CA SER A 79 14.40 -7.96 10.62
C SER A 79 15.25 -9.03 11.33
N GLU A 80 14.66 -10.18 11.62
CA GLU A 80 15.38 -11.32 12.20
C GLU A 80 16.40 -11.89 11.21
N ALA A 81 15.98 -12.10 9.96
CA ALA A 81 16.87 -12.60 8.92
C ALA A 81 18.05 -11.64 8.68
N ALA A 82 17.77 -10.33 8.59
CA ALA A 82 18.82 -9.32 8.49
C ALA A 82 19.78 -9.35 9.68
N SER A 83 19.25 -9.58 10.87
CA SER A 83 20.08 -9.65 12.10
C SER A 83 20.95 -10.88 12.19
N LEU A 84 20.53 -12.00 11.60
CA LEU A 84 21.25 -13.28 11.63
C LEU A 84 22.27 -13.42 10.50
N TYR A 85 21.95 -12.94 9.31
CA TYR A 85 22.74 -13.26 8.10
C TYR A 85 23.55 -12.08 7.57
N LEU A 86 23.26 -10.84 7.97
CA LEU A 86 23.99 -9.68 7.49
C LEU A 86 25.08 -9.22 8.47
N THR A 87 26.12 -8.62 7.92
CA THR A 87 27.14 -7.92 8.73
C THR A 87 26.52 -6.77 9.51
N ALA A 88 27.08 -6.44 10.67
CA ALA A 88 26.52 -5.42 11.57
C ALA A 88 26.29 -4.07 10.88
N TRP A 89 27.22 -3.65 10.02
CA TRP A 89 27.10 -2.40 9.27
C TRP A 89 25.89 -2.43 8.31
N LEU A 90 25.79 -3.47 7.48
CA LEU A 90 24.74 -3.60 6.47
C LEU A 90 23.35 -3.74 7.13
N LYS A 91 23.25 -4.57 8.18
CA LYS A 91 22.05 -4.71 9.00
C LYS A 91 21.58 -3.35 9.54
N ASN A 92 22.49 -2.63 10.23
CA ASN A 92 22.13 -1.36 10.86
C ASN A 92 21.71 -0.31 9.80
N THR A 93 22.36 -0.28 8.65
CA THR A 93 22.00 0.63 7.55
C THR A 93 20.60 0.31 7.02
N ILE A 94 20.28 -0.95 6.73
CA ILE A 94 18.95 -1.35 6.22
C ILE A 94 17.86 -1.05 7.24
N LEU A 95 18.07 -1.39 8.52
CA LEU A 95 17.09 -1.12 9.56
C LEU A 95 16.91 0.38 9.81
N ALA A 96 17.98 1.15 9.78
CA ALA A 96 17.92 2.61 9.92
C ALA A 96 17.16 3.26 8.75
N THR A 97 17.38 2.83 7.51
CA THR A 97 16.64 3.35 6.36
C THR A 97 15.14 3.01 6.43
N ALA A 98 14.79 1.80 6.87
CA ALA A 98 13.40 1.41 7.09
C ALA A 98 12.73 2.25 8.19
N MET A 99 13.44 2.50 9.29
CA MET A 99 12.97 3.37 10.38
C MET A 99 12.80 4.82 9.92
N MET A 100 13.74 5.38 9.16
CA MET A 100 13.59 6.72 8.60
C MET A 100 12.42 6.83 7.65
N ALA A 101 12.19 5.83 6.81
CA ALA A 101 11.03 5.77 5.93
C ALA A 101 9.72 5.72 6.73
N ALA A 102 9.64 4.91 7.80
CA ALA A 102 8.47 4.85 8.68
C ALA A 102 8.17 6.20 9.34
N VAL A 103 9.21 6.89 9.84
CA VAL A 103 9.05 8.23 10.43
C VAL A 103 8.58 9.25 9.39
N ALA A 104 9.15 9.24 8.19
CA ALA A 104 8.74 10.13 7.10
C ALA A 104 7.27 9.90 6.69
N THR A 105 6.84 8.63 6.60
CA THR A 105 5.43 8.27 6.32
C THR A 105 4.50 8.75 7.44
N ALA A 106 4.84 8.51 8.71
CA ALA A 106 4.05 8.98 9.84
C ALA A 106 3.90 10.51 9.85
N MET A 107 4.95 11.25 9.49
CA MET A 107 4.87 12.71 9.33
C MET A 107 3.93 13.12 8.20
N ALA A 108 3.97 12.42 7.06
CA ALA A 108 3.07 12.67 5.93
C ALA A 108 1.60 12.40 6.30
N GLU A 109 1.32 11.34 7.06
CA GLU A 109 -0.02 11.00 7.54
C GLU A 109 -0.57 12.06 8.51
N ILE A 110 0.24 12.51 9.47
CA ILE A 110 -0.13 13.60 10.39
C ILE A 110 -0.42 14.88 9.61
N LEU A 111 0.41 15.21 8.62
CA LEU A 111 0.22 16.38 7.77
C LEU A 111 -1.06 16.27 6.94
N GLY A 112 -1.33 15.10 6.34
CA GLY A 112 -2.57 14.84 5.59
C GLY A 112 -3.82 15.04 6.44
N GLY A 113 -3.84 14.51 7.66
CA GLY A 113 -4.91 14.74 8.61
C GLY A 113 -5.06 16.22 9.01
N ALA A 114 -3.96 16.95 9.17
CA ALA A 114 -3.98 18.38 9.48
C ALA A 114 -4.51 19.23 8.32
N ILE A 115 -4.16 18.87 7.08
CA ILE A 115 -4.70 19.51 5.86
C ILE A 115 -6.21 19.29 5.78
N ALA A 116 -6.69 18.07 6.04
CA ALA A 116 -8.12 17.78 6.08
C ALA A 116 -8.86 18.63 7.13
N LEU A 117 -8.30 18.77 8.34
CA LEU A 117 -8.86 19.64 9.38
C LEU A 117 -8.86 21.12 8.96
N GLN A 118 -7.85 21.56 8.25
CA GLN A 118 -7.80 22.93 7.71
C GLN A 118 -8.90 23.15 6.66
N MET A 119 -9.06 22.21 5.73
CA MET A 119 -10.05 22.32 4.66
C MET A 119 -11.50 22.26 5.18
N LEU A 120 -11.77 21.40 6.16
CA LEU A 120 -13.13 21.18 6.68
C LEU A 120 -13.53 22.19 7.75
N PHE A 121 -12.59 22.60 8.59
CA PHE A 121 -12.89 23.39 9.80
C PHE A 121 -12.11 24.71 9.90
N GLY A 122 -11.23 25.01 8.94
CA GLY A 122 -10.38 26.20 8.97
C GLY A 122 -9.29 26.16 10.05
N ILE A 123 -8.98 24.99 10.63
CA ILE A 123 -7.99 24.86 11.70
C ILE A 123 -6.59 25.02 11.10
N PRO A 124 -5.72 25.89 11.65
CA PRO A 124 -4.35 26.06 11.16
C PRO A 124 -3.57 24.73 11.18
N ILE A 125 -2.77 24.45 10.14
CA ILE A 125 -2.03 23.18 9.98
C ILE A 125 -1.23 22.82 11.23
N LYS A 126 -0.54 23.80 11.87
CA LYS A 126 0.25 23.54 13.08
C LYS A 126 -0.60 23.00 14.22
N LEU A 127 -1.78 23.59 14.46
CA LEU A 127 -2.69 23.13 15.51
C LEU A 127 -3.32 21.79 15.12
N GLY A 128 -3.73 21.64 13.86
CA GLY A 128 -4.27 20.40 13.32
C GLY A 128 -3.27 19.23 13.46
N SER A 129 -2.00 19.45 13.14
CA SER A 129 -0.96 18.42 13.31
C SER A 129 -0.78 17.99 14.77
N MET A 130 -0.82 18.94 15.71
CA MET A 130 -0.76 18.60 17.14
C MET A 130 -2.00 17.81 17.59
N MET A 131 -3.19 18.18 17.11
CA MET A 131 -4.43 17.46 17.43
C MET A 131 -4.39 16.02 16.90
N ILE A 132 -3.97 15.81 15.65
CA ILE A 132 -3.82 14.48 15.05
C ILE A 132 -2.77 13.68 15.81
N LEU A 133 -1.61 14.23 16.13
CA LEU A 133 -0.57 13.55 16.89
C LEU A 133 -1.09 13.08 18.26
N VAL A 134 -1.75 13.96 19.00
CA VAL A 134 -2.34 13.62 20.32
C VAL A 134 -3.41 12.53 20.17
N LEU A 135 -4.26 12.60 19.13
CA LEU A 135 -5.27 11.59 18.86
C LEU A 135 -4.64 10.22 18.59
N VAL A 136 -3.60 10.17 17.74
CA VAL A 136 -2.88 8.92 17.42
C VAL A 136 -2.24 8.33 18.69
N LEU A 137 -1.59 9.16 19.51
CA LEU A 137 -1.01 8.68 20.77
C LEU A 137 -2.07 8.14 21.73
N ILE A 138 -3.21 8.80 21.89
CA ILE A 138 -4.32 8.30 22.70
C ILE A 138 -4.83 6.95 22.16
N CYS A 139 -4.99 6.83 20.86
CA CYS A 139 -5.42 5.58 20.23
C CYS A 139 -4.43 4.44 20.47
N GLU A 140 -3.13 4.71 20.37
CA GLU A 140 -2.07 3.73 20.61
C GLU A 140 -2.09 3.22 22.07
N PHE A 141 -2.16 4.14 23.03
CA PHE A 141 -2.18 3.77 24.45
C PHE A 141 -3.49 3.10 24.93
N THR A 142 -4.60 3.28 24.20
CA THR A 142 -5.91 2.79 24.67
C THR A 142 -6.23 1.34 24.25
N SER A 143 -5.32 0.66 23.54
CA SER A 143 -5.51 -0.71 23.02
C SER A 143 -6.84 -0.92 22.24
N ALA A 144 -7.38 0.16 21.70
CA ALA A 144 -8.61 0.14 20.91
C ALA A 144 -8.41 -0.39 19.47
N TYR A 145 -7.23 -0.92 19.18
CA TYR A 145 -6.76 -1.34 17.85
C TYR A 145 -7.82 -2.07 17.01
N LYS A 146 -8.46 -3.11 17.57
CA LYS A 146 -9.46 -3.90 16.82
C LYS A 146 -10.73 -3.13 16.41
N ARG A 147 -11.08 -2.07 17.15
CA ARG A 147 -12.24 -1.21 16.81
C ARG A 147 -11.84 -0.19 15.75
N ILE A 148 -10.65 0.38 15.90
CA ILE A 148 -10.07 1.33 14.97
C ILE A 148 -9.79 0.66 13.63
N GLU A 149 -9.22 -0.55 13.61
CA GLU A 149 -8.99 -1.35 12.40
C GLU A 149 -10.26 -1.50 11.54
N LYS A 150 -11.40 -1.86 12.15
CA LYS A 150 -12.67 -1.97 11.43
C LYS A 150 -13.14 -0.63 10.85
N LEU A 151 -12.96 0.45 11.61
CA LEU A 151 -13.31 1.80 11.17
C LEU A 151 -12.43 2.23 9.98
N ILE A 152 -11.12 1.97 10.06
CA ILE A 152 -10.17 2.23 8.97
C ILE A 152 -10.58 1.49 7.70
N ILE A 153 -10.88 0.20 7.79
CA ILE A 153 -11.32 -0.59 6.63
C ILE A 153 -12.56 0.03 5.97
N VAL A 154 -13.53 0.50 6.75
CA VAL A 154 -14.73 1.16 6.20
C VAL A 154 -14.38 2.45 5.48
N PHE A 155 -13.57 3.34 6.09
CA PHE A 155 -13.17 4.59 5.46
C PHE A 155 -12.31 4.38 4.21
N VAL A 156 -11.35 3.47 4.26
CA VAL A 156 -10.51 3.11 3.11
C VAL A 156 -11.33 2.55 1.97
N SER A 157 -12.31 1.69 2.28
CA SER A 157 -13.24 1.19 1.27
C SER A 157 -14.08 2.32 0.65
N LEU A 158 -14.57 3.25 1.47
CA LEU A 158 -15.33 4.41 0.99
C LEU A 158 -14.49 5.28 0.05
N ILE A 159 -13.25 5.55 0.41
CA ILE A 159 -12.30 6.31 -0.41
C ILE A 159 -12.03 5.58 -1.74
N GLY A 160 -11.76 4.28 -1.69
CA GLY A 160 -11.55 3.48 -2.89
C GLY A 160 -12.76 3.51 -3.82
N PHE A 161 -13.99 3.40 -3.28
CA PHE A 161 -15.21 3.54 -4.07
C PHE A 161 -15.39 4.95 -4.63
N SER A 162 -15.01 6.00 -3.88
CA SER A 162 -15.08 7.38 -4.37
C SER A 162 -14.19 7.58 -5.61
N PHE A 163 -12.94 7.06 -5.60
CA PHE A 163 -12.07 7.14 -6.78
C PHE A 163 -12.60 6.33 -7.97
N LEU A 164 -13.17 5.16 -7.74
CA LEU A 164 -13.81 4.40 -8.82
C LEU A 164 -15.02 5.14 -9.40
N PHE A 165 -15.77 5.84 -8.56
CA PHE A 165 -16.90 6.68 -8.99
C PHE A 165 -16.43 7.90 -9.77
N GLU A 166 -15.35 8.56 -9.34
CA GLU A 166 -14.71 9.66 -10.10
C GLU A 166 -14.27 9.20 -11.49
N VAL A 167 -13.62 8.06 -11.60
CA VAL A 167 -13.21 7.45 -12.89
C VAL A 167 -14.42 7.17 -13.79
N TRP A 168 -15.56 6.79 -13.20
CA TRP A 168 -16.79 6.52 -13.96
C TRP A 168 -17.45 7.78 -14.53
N ILE A 169 -17.30 8.92 -13.84
CA ILE A 169 -17.85 10.21 -14.28
C ILE A 169 -16.90 10.96 -15.20
N ALA A 170 -15.59 10.79 -15.01
CA ALA A 170 -14.55 11.49 -15.77
C ALA A 170 -14.56 11.07 -17.25
N ASP A 171 -14.40 12.03 -18.14
CA ASP A 171 -14.26 11.77 -19.59
C ASP A 171 -12.82 11.35 -19.92
N ILE A 172 -12.54 10.07 -19.71
CA ILE A 172 -11.19 9.51 -19.78
C ILE A 172 -10.85 9.07 -21.20
N ASP A 173 -9.73 9.53 -21.72
CA ASP A 173 -9.15 8.95 -22.94
C ASP A 173 -8.47 7.60 -22.61
N TRP A 174 -9.27 6.53 -22.71
CA TRP A 174 -8.81 5.18 -22.44
C TRP A 174 -7.69 4.71 -23.38
N ALA A 175 -7.60 5.26 -24.59
CA ALA A 175 -6.53 4.92 -25.53
C ALA A 175 -5.18 5.49 -25.05
N GLN A 176 -5.17 6.74 -24.62
CA GLN A 176 -3.97 7.36 -24.05
C GLN A 176 -3.61 6.73 -22.70
N ALA A 177 -4.58 6.45 -21.84
CA ALA A 177 -4.35 5.77 -20.56
C ALA A 177 -3.72 4.39 -20.77
N ALA A 178 -4.23 3.58 -21.71
CA ALA A 178 -3.68 2.26 -22.02
C ALA A 178 -2.22 2.32 -22.48
N VAL A 179 -1.86 3.29 -23.30
CA VAL A 179 -0.48 3.54 -23.70
C VAL A 179 0.35 4.00 -22.51
N GLY A 180 -0.20 4.89 -21.66
CA GLY A 180 0.46 5.43 -20.49
C GLY A 180 0.81 4.35 -19.45
N TRP A 181 0.02 3.29 -19.28
CA TRP A 181 0.32 2.19 -18.35
C TRP A 181 1.51 1.33 -18.77
N VAL A 182 1.82 1.29 -20.08
CA VAL A 182 2.82 0.35 -20.62
C VAL A 182 4.08 1.07 -21.12
N LYS A 183 3.94 2.26 -21.66
CA LYS A 183 5.04 3.00 -22.30
C LYS A 183 5.76 3.88 -21.28
N PRO A 184 7.02 3.59 -20.91
CA PRO A 184 7.82 4.49 -20.08
C PRO A 184 8.03 5.84 -20.79
N SER A 185 7.80 6.91 -20.06
CA SER A 185 8.06 8.29 -20.48
C SER A 185 8.78 9.04 -19.36
N PHE A 186 9.67 9.95 -19.72
CA PHE A 186 10.45 10.76 -18.79
C PHE A 186 10.34 12.24 -19.18
N PRO A 187 9.17 12.86 -18.96
CA PRO A 187 8.99 14.29 -19.24
C PRO A 187 10.01 15.13 -18.46
N GLU A 188 10.26 16.35 -18.94
CA GLU A 188 11.13 17.29 -18.24
C GLU A 188 10.61 17.54 -16.82
N HIS A 189 11.52 17.59 -15.85
CA HIS A 189 11.22 17.78 -14.42
C HIS A 189 10.37 16.70 -13.76
N SER A 190 10.09 15.55 -14.40
CA SER A 190 9.26 14.49 -13.85
C SER A 190 9.96 13.61 -12.79
N MET A 191 11.29 13.61 -12.72
CA MET A 191 12.04 12.71 -11.85
C MET A 191 11.64 12.76 -10.36
N PRO A 192 11.39 13.92 -9.73
CA PRO A 192 10.93 13.97 -8.34
C PRO A 192 9.58 13.28 -8.16
N VAL A 193 8.65 13.44 -9.12
CA VAL A 193 7.32 12.81 -9.06
C VAL A 193 7.43 11.30 -9.32
N ILE A 194 8.25 10.87 -10.27
CA ILE A 194 8.55 9.45 -10.54
C ILE A 194 9.08 8.78 -9.27
N LEU A 195 10.07 9.36 -8.61
CA LEU A 195 10.63 8.84 -7.37
C LEU A 195 9.61 8.86 -6.21
N SER A 196 8.75 9.88 -6.18
CA SER A 196 7.68 9.99 -5.18
C SER A 196 6.64 8.88 -5.34
N VAL A 197 6.15 8.63 -6.57
CA VAL A 197 5.20 7.53 -6.86
C VAL A 197 5.81 6.18 -6.52
N LEU A 198 7.08 5.96 -6.95
CA LEU A 198 7.79 4.72 -6.64
C LEU A 198 7.94 4.51 -5.12
N GLY A 199 8.39 5.54 -4.39
CA GLY A 199 8.62 5.47 -2.94
C GLY A 199 7.33 5.34 -2.14
N ALA A 200 6.24 5.95 -2.61
CA ALA A 200 4.93 5.86 -1.99
C ALA A 200 4.29 4.46 -2.13
N VAL A 201 4.59 3.72 -3.19
CA VAL A 201 4.12 2.34 -3.40
C VAL A 201 5.08 1.33 -2.77
N VAL A 202 6.39 1.45 -3.03
CA VAL A 202 7.41 0.50 -2.53
C VAL A 202 7.98 1.00 -1.21
N MET A 203 7.19 0.90 -0.14
CA MET A 203 7.58 1.35 1.20
C MET A 203 8.40 0.27 1.93
N PRO A 204 9.66 0.53 2.29
CA PRO A 204 10.50 -0.45 2.98
C PRO A 204 9.88 -0.95 4.29
N HIS A 205 9.35 -0.05 5.12
CA HIS A 205 8.75 -0.40 6.40
C HIS A 205 7.51 -1.30 6.25
N ASN A 206 6.73 -1.16 5.18
CA ASN A 206 5.61 -2.05 4.89
C ASN A 206 6.06 -3.48 4.50
N LEU A 207 7.22 -3.63 3.86
CA LEU A 207 7.81 -4.94 3.59
C LEU A 207 8.22 -5.65 4.88
N PHE A 208 8.81 -4.92 5.84
CA PHE A 208 9.12 -5.44 7.18
C PHE A 208 7.85 -5.85 7.90
N LEU A 209 6.82 -4.98 7.92
CA LEU A 209 5.52 -5.27 8.53
C LEU A 209 4.87 -6.50 7.90
N HIS A 210 4.86 -6.60 6.57
CA HIS A 210 4.30 -7.76 5.87
C HIS A 210 4.99 -9.06 6.28
N SER A 211 6.32 -9.07 6.34
CA SER A 211 7.07 -10.26 6.76
C SER A 211 6.78 -10.67 8.21
N GLU A 212 6.54 -9.71 9.11
CA GLU A 212 6.18 -9.97 10.50
C GLU A 212 4.73 -10.51 10.64
N ILE A 213 3.79 -9.95 9.88
CA ILE A 213 2.42 -10.48 9.82
C ILE A 213 2.40 -11.91 9.32
N ILE A 214 3.19 -12.22 8.29
CA ILE A 214 3.35 -13.59 7.77
C ILE A 214 3.92 -14.49 8.86
N GLN A 215 5.01 -14.09 9.54
CA GLN A 215 5.61 -14.86 10.62
C GLN A 215 4.62 -15.14 11.77
N SER A 216 3.80 -14.15 12.15
CA SER A 216 2.85 -14.27 13.26
C SER A 216 1.76 -15.32 13.06
N ARG A 217 1.57 -15.83 11.83
CA ARG A 217 0.56 -16.84 11.50
C ARG A 217 0.94 -18.28 11.87
N GLN A 218 2.12 -18.52 12.42
CA GLN A 218 2.59 -19.84 12.88
C GLN A 218 2.45 -20.92 11.80
N TRP A 219 3.16 -20.72 10.68
CA TRP A 219 3.17 -21.64 9.56
C TRP A 219 3.77 -23.01 9.94
N ASN A 220 3.26 -24.08 9.33
CA ASN A 220 3.89 -25.40 9.44
C ASN A 220 5.19 -25.40 8.62
N LEU A 221 6.32 -25.61 9.31
CA LEU A 221 7.67 -25.61 8.71
C LEU A 221 8.22 -27.04 8.44
N GLU A 222 7.44 -28.09 8.77
CA GLU A 222 7.91 -29.48 8.72
C GLU A 222 7.42 -30.25 7.48
N ASP A 223 6.34 -29.76 6.83
CA ASP A 223 5.68 -30.47 5.73
C ASP A 223 5.80 -29.65 4.44
N ASP A 224 6.64 -30.14 3.51
CA ASP A 224 6.91 -29.48 2.23
C ASP A 224 5.65 -29.27 1.36
N GLU A 225 4.68 -30.20 1.40
CA GLU A 225 3.44 -30.05 0.65
C GLU A 225 2.57 -28.93 1.25
N VAL A 226 2.59 -28.80 2.57
CA VAL A 226 1.88 -27.71 3.26
C VAL A 226 2.56 -26.37 2.96
N ILE A 227 3.87 -26.29 3.01
CA ILE A 227 4.66 -25.09 2.68
C ILE A 227 4.36 -24.66 1.23
N ALA A 228 4.45 -25.57 0.26
CA ALA A 228 4.16 -25.25 -1.14
C ALA A 228 2.74 -24.73 -1.36
N ARG A 229 1.76 -25.29 -0.64
CA ARG A 229 0.37 -24.84 -0.68
C ARG A 229 0.20 -23.46 -0.05
N GLN A 230 0.87 -23.19 1.07
CA GLN A 230 0.86 -21.90 1.75
C GLN A 230 1.44 -20.80 0.86
N LEU A 231 2.59 -21.03 0.23
CA LEU A 231 3.21 -20.12 -0.74
C LEU A 231 2.27 -19.79 -1.91
N LYS A 232 1.58 -20.82 -2.44
CA LYS A 232 0.63 -20.61 -3.53
C LYS A 232 -0.58 -19.74 -3.14
N TYR A 233 -1.08 -19.89 -1.90
CA TYR A 233 -2.20 -19.08 -1.43
C TYR A 233 -1.76 -17.66 -1.08
N GLU A 234 -0.59 -17.51 -0.47
CA GLU A 234 -0.01 -16.21 -0.19
C GLU A 234 0.22 -15.42 -1.49
N PHE A 235 0.84 -16.03 -2.51
CA PHE A 235 1.04 -15.37 -3.80
C PHE A 235 -0.27 -14.88 -4.42
N LYS A 236 -1.34 -15.67 -4.31
CA LYS A 236 -2.67 -15.27 -4.81
C LYS A 236 -3.27 -14.13 -4.00
N ASP A 237 -3.09 -14.12 -2.68
CA ASP A 237 -3.53 -13.03 -1.80
C ASP A 237 -2.79 -11.73 -2.15
N THR A 238 -1.47 -11.79 -2.26
CA THR A 238 -0.62 -10.66 -2.66
C THR A 238 -1.00 -10.16 -4.05
N LEU A 239 -1.11 -11.04 -5.05
CA LEU A 239 -1.45 -10.64 -6.41
C LEU A 239 -2.82 -9.97 -6.49
N PHE A 240 -3.84 -10.56 -5.89
CA PHE A 240 -5.20 -10.01 -5.86
C PHE A 240 -5.23 -8.64 -5.19
N SER A 241 -4.59 -8.52 -4.04
CA SER A 241 -4.50 -7.30 -3.26
C SER A 241 -3.77 -6.19 -4.03
N MET A 242 -2.67 -6.54 -4.72
CA MET A 242 -1.90 -5.58 -5.52
C MET A 242 -2.63 -5.12 -6.78
N ILE A 243 -3.44 -5.97 -7.41
CA ILE A 243 -4.30 -5.56 -8.53
C ILE A 243 -5.32 -4.51 -8.07
N ILE A 244 -5.92 -4.69 -6.90
CA ILE A 244 -6.81 -3.68 -6.31
C ILE A 244 -6.06 -2.37 -6.04
N GLY A 245 -4.89 -2.44 -5.41
CA GLY A 245 -4.04 -1.28 -5.15
C GLY A 245 -3.63 -0.56 -6.44
N TRP A 246 -3.25 -1.30 -7.48
CA TRP A 246 -2.94 -0.75 -8.80
C TRP A 246 -4.14 -0.03 -9.43
N ALA A 247 -5.34 -0.61 -9.32
CA ALA A 247 -6.55 0.00 -9.85
C ALA A 247 -6.88 1.31 -9.13
N ILE A 248 -6.76 1.35 -7.80
CA ILE A 248 -7.01 2.55 -7.00
C ILE A 248 -5.97 3.64 -7.31
N ASN A 249 -4.69 3.32 -7.32
CA ASN A 249 -3.63 4.29 -7.64
C ASN A 249 -3.74 4.80 -9.07
N SER A 250 -4.08 3.94 -10.03
CA SER A 250 -4.37 4.34 -11.41
C SER A 250 -5.58 5.28 -11.48
N ALA A 251 -6.65 4.97 -10.75
CA ALA A 251 -7.85 5.81 -10.67
C ALA A 251 -7.50 7.20 -10.13
N MET A 252 -6.71 7.29 -9.06
CA MET A 252 -6.23 8.57 -8.52
C MET A 252 -5.49 9.38 -9.57
N THR A 253 -4.50 8.79 -10.26
CA THR A 253 -3.72 9.49 -11.28
C THR A 253 -4.59 9.96 -12.45
N VAL A 254 -5.48 9.10 -12.93
CA VAL A 254 -6.36 9.39 -14.07
C VAL A 254 -7.40 10.46 -13.74
N SER A 255 -8.03 10.43 -12.56
CA SER A 255 -9.01 11.45 -12.13
C SER A 255 -8.41 12.84 -12.13
N TYR A 256 -7.18 13.00 -11.65
CA TYR A 256 -6.53 14.31 -11.57
C TYR A 256 -5.94 14.81 -12.90
N THR A 257 -5.85 13.95 -13.91
CA THR A 257 -5.50 14.38 -15.29
C THR A 257 -6.58 15.30 -15.87
N HIS A 258 -7.85 15.07 -15.55
CA HIS A 258 -8.97 15.86 -16.05
C HIS A 258 -9.16 17.18 -15.33
N LEU A 259 -8.85 17.29 -14.07
CA LEU A 259 -8.95 18.55 -13.32
C LEU A 259 -8.05 19.63 -13.91
N ARG A 260 -6.87 19.28 -14.40
CA ARG A 260 -5.97 20.20 -15.09
C ARG A 260 -6.55 20.71 -16.45
N ALA A 261 -7.22 19.84 -17.19
CA ALA A 261 -7.82 20.24 -18.48
C ALA A 261 -8.90 21.31 -18.27
N HIS A 262 -9.70 21.20 -17.21
CA HIS A 262 -10.73 22.19 -16.87
C HIS A 262 -10.16 23.52 -16.33
N GLU A 263 -9.05 23.48 -15.56
CA GLU A 263 -8.40 24.71 -15.10
C GLU A 263 -7.79 25.49 -16.25
N THR A 264 -7.15 24.81 -17.22
CA THR A 264 -6.57 25.48 -18.39
C THR A 264 -7.62 25.99 -19.38
N GLU A 265 -8.80 25.41 -19.47
CA GLU A 265 -9.92 25.94 -20.27
C GLU A 265 -10.63 27.11 -19.58
N ALA A 266 -10.63 27.19 -18.27
CA ALA A 266 -11.22 28.30 -17.52
C ALA A 266 -10.30 29.54 -17.48
N ASP A 267 -9.00 29.38 -17.72
CA ASP A 267 -8.01 30.47 -17.75
C ASP A 267 -7.78 31.06 -19.17
N LEU A 268 -8.46 30.52 -20.21
CA LEU A 268 -8.48 31.03 -21.60
C LEU A 268 -9.78 31.78 -21.89
#